data_b8ba35f0983395c6a3350ae7c52f6349
#
_entry.id   b8ba35f0983395c6a3350ae7c52f6349
#
_cell.length_a   1.000
_cell.length_b   1.000
_cell.length_c   1.000
_cell.angle_alpha   90.00
_cell.angle_beta   90.00
_cell.angle_gamma   90.00
#
_symmetry.space_group_name_H-M   'P 1'
#
loop_
_entity.id
_entity.type
_entity.pdbx_description
1 polymer ?
#
loop_
_entity_poly.entity_id
_entity_poly.type
_entity_poly.pdbx_seq_one_letter_code
_entity_poly.pdbx_strand_id
1 'polypeptide(L)'
;MQFPEEIQSLISQALVNVDDENLLAEAVRKSLDHFAKIHPGRSVEVRVPPFRVVQIIGGTTHRRGTPPAVVEMSPTTWLQLISGVATWSEARSAGRIAASGLGSDLSALMN
;
A
#
# COMPACT_ATOMS: atom_id res chain seq x y z
N MET A 1 -7.04 1.54 10.36
CA MET A 1 -7.56 1.80 8.99
C MET A 1 -8.76 0.91 8.73
N GLN A 2 -9.84 1.49 8.26
CA GLN A 2 -11.03 0.70 7.98
C GLN A 2 -11.32 0.66 6.50
N PHE A 3 -11.42 -0.56 5.97
CA PHE A 3 -11.91 -0.79 4.62
C PHE A 3 -13.37 -1.21 4.67
N PRO A 4 -14.14 -0.95 3.60
CA PRO A 4 -15.48 -1.53 3.48
C PRO A 4 -15.44 -3.04 3.63
N GLU A 5 -16.51 -3.63 4.16
CA GLU A 5 -16.60 -5.08 4.38
C GLU A 5 -16.25 -5.90 3.14
N GLU A 6 -16.71 -5.44 1.98
CA GLU A 6 -16.46 -6.08 0.70
C GLU A 6 -14.95 -6.18 0.41
N ILE A 7 -14.21 -5.10 0.68
CA ILE A 7 -12.75 -5.10 0.49
C ILE A 7 -12.06 -5.94 1.57
N GLN A 8 -12.51 -5.86 2.81
CA GLN A 8 -11.99 -6.71 3.89
C GLN A 8 -12.11 -8.18 3.55
N SER A 9 -13.26 -8.58 3.01
CA SER A 9 -13.51 -9.96 2.59
C SER A 9 -12.55 -10.40 1.49
N LEU A 10 -12.33 -9.53 0.49
CA LEU A 10 -11.37 -9.80 -0.59
C LEU A 10 -9.95 -9.98 -0.06
N ILE A 11 -9.53 -9.11 0.86
CA ILE A 11 -8.20 -9.19 1.49
C ILE A 11 -8.04 -10.53 2.20
N SER A 12 -9.02 -10.91 3.01
CA SER A 12 -8.98 -12.17 3.75
C SER A 12 -8.92 -13.39 2.82
N GLN A 13 -9.73 -13.38 1.77
CA GLN A 13 -9.74 -14.46 0.79
C GLN A 13 -8.40 -14.57 0.05
N ALA A 14 -7.84 -13.44 -0.35
CA ALA A 14 -6.56 -13.41 -1.08
C ALA A 14 -5.40 -13.90 -0.21
N LEU A 15 -5.41 -13.58 1.08
CA LEU A 15 -4.34 -13.99 2.01
C LEU A 15 -4.33 -15.50 2.26
N VAL A 16 -5.46 -16.19 2.14
CA VAL A 16 -5.52 -17.65 2.27
C VAL A 16 -5.42 -18.37 0.92
N ASN A 17 -5.40 -17.64 -0.18
CA ASN A 17 -5.32 -18.19 -1.54
C ASN A 17 -4.27 -17.41 -2.35
N VAL A 18 -3.05 -17.34 -1.84
CA VAL A 18 -1.98 -16.49 -2.42
C VAL A 18 -1.58 -16.90 -3.84
N ASP A 19 -1.89 -18.12 -4.25
CA ASP A 19 -1.61 -18.61 -5.59
C ASP A 19 -2.71 -18.26 -6.60
N ASP A 20 -3.84 -17.72 -6.13
CA ASP A 20 -4.91 -17.24 -7.01
C ASP A 20 -4.59 -15.80 -7.44
N GLU A 21 -3.93 -15.66 -8.58
CA GLU A 21 -3.50 -14.37 -9.09
C GLU A 21 -4.63 -13.39 -9.34
N ASN A 22 -5.78 -13.86 -9.82
CA ASN A 22 -6.92 -12.99 -10.09
C ASN A 22 -7.50 -12.42 -8.80
N LEU A 23 -7.62 -13.24 -7.79
CA LEU A 23 -8.11 -12.82 -6.48
C LEU A 23 -7.13 -11.86 -5.81
N LEU A 24 -5.84 -12.17 -5.89
CA LEU A 24 -4.79 -11.31 -5.35
C LEU A 24 -4.79 -9.94 -6.03
N ALA A 25 -4.88 -9.93 -7.37
CA ALA A 25 -4.93 -8.70 -8.15
C ALA A 25 -6.14 -7.84 -7.79
N GLU A 26 -7.31 -8.44 -7.65
CA GLU A 26 -8.53 -7.73 -7.30
C GLU A 26 -8.44 -7.12 -5.89
N ALA A 27 -7.96 -7.90 -4.93
CA ALA A 27 -7.78 -7.42 -3.56
C ALA A 27 -6.81 -6.24 -3.49
N VAL A 28 -5.68 -6.33 -4.22
CA VAL A 28 -4.69 -5.25 -4.27
C VAL A 28 -5.28 -4.00 -4.91
N ARG A 29 -5.89 -4.13 -6.09
CA ARG A 29 -6.44 -2.98 -6.82
C ARG A 29 -7.50 -2.26 -6.00
N LYS A 30 -8.46 -2.98 -5.47
CA LYS A 30 -9.56 -2.38 -4.72
C LYS A 30 -9.09 -1.76 -3.41
N SER A 31 -8.20 -2.42 -2.69
CA SER A 31 -7.67 -1.89 -1.44
C SER A 31 -6.78 -0.66 -1.66
N LEU A 32 -5.92 -0.69 -2.67
CA LEU A 32 -5.06 0.46 -2.99
C LEU A 32 -5.86 1.66 -3.48
N ASP A 33 -6.86 1.44 -4.33
CA ASP A 33 -7.71 2.52 -4.81
C ASP A 33 -8.47 3.18 -3.66
N HIS A 34 -8.97 2.37 -2.72
CA HIS A 34 -9.63 2.89 -1.53
C HIS A 34 -8.64 3.65 -0.64
N PHE A 35 -7.46 3.11 -0.44
CA PHE A 35 -6.40 3.75 0.36
C PHE A 35 -6.04 5.12 -0.22
N ALA A 36 -5.89 5.21 -1.53
CA ALA A 36 -5.61 6.48 -2.21
C ALA A 36 -6.78 7.47 -2.07
N LYS A 37 -8.00 6.98 -2.04
CA LYS A 37 -9.19 7.80 -1.88
C LYS A 37 -9.27 8.43 -0.49
N ILE A 38 -8.90 7.70 0.54
CA ILE A 38 -8.93 8.21 1.93
C ILE A 38 -7.66 8.98 2.31
N HIS A 39 -6.59 8.87 1.53
CA HIS A 39 -5.34 9.59 1.71
C HIS A 39 -4.95 10.31 0.41
N PRO A 40 -5.76 11.27 -0.06
CA PRO A 40 -5.54 11.88 -1.38
C PRO A 40 -4.29 12.74 -1.42
N GLY A 41 -3.64 12.78 -2.57
CA GLY A 41 -2.48 13.64 -2.81
C GLY A 41 -1.48 13.04 -3.78
N ARG A 42 -0.33 13.67 -3.91
CA ARG A 42 0.72 13.28 -4.86
C ARG A 42 2.13 13.30 -4.28
N SER A 43 2.26 13.30 -2.95
CA SER A 43 3.58 13.40 -2.34
C SER A 43 4.26 12.05 -2.14
N VAL A 44 3.52 10.94 -2.17
CA VAL A 44 4.06 9.60 -2.04
C VAL A 44 3.45 8.70 -3.11
N GLU A 45 4.31 7.98 -3.82
CA GLU A 45 3.88 6.96 -4.77
C GLU A 45 3.99 5.59 -4.11
N VAL A 46 2.90 4.84 -4.09
CA VAL A 46 2.85 3.48 -3.55
C VAL A 46 2.72 2.50 -4.72
N ARG A 47 3.71 1.64 -4.86
CA ARG A 47 3.80 0.66 -5.94
C ARG A 47 3.63 -0.75 -5.40
N VAL A 48 2.68 -1.47 -5.93
CA VAL A 48 2.46 -2.89 -5.61
C VAL A 48 2.45 -3.67 -6.93
N PRO A 49 3.62 -3.86 -7.54
CA PRO A 49 3.69 -4.54 -8.82
C PRO A 49 3.28 -6.02 -8.68
N PRO A 50 2.72 -6.61 -9.71
CA PRO A 50 2.47 -6.02 -11.04
C PRO A 50 1.09 -5.37 -11.16
N PHE A 51 0.36 -5.13 -10.08
CA PHE A 51 -1.07 -4.86 -10.14
C PHE A 51 -1.46 -3.39 -10.10
N ARG A 52 -0.81 -2.56 -9.29
CA ARG A 52 -1.26 -1.17 -9.12
C ARG A 52 -0.15 -0.25 -8.62
N VAL A 53 -0.25 1.01 -9.05
CA VAL A 53 0.53 2.13 -8.52
C VAL A 53 -0.46 3.25 -8.22
N VAL A 54 -0.38 3.84 -7.04
CA VAL A 54 -1.20 4.99 -6.65
C VAL A 54 -0.34 6.09 -6.08
N GLN A 55 -0.86 7.32 -6.07
CA GLN A 55 -0.24 8.44 -5.38
C GLN A 55 -1.12 8.86 -4.22
N ILE A 56 -0.51 9.17 -3.09
CA ILE A 56 -1.20 9.49 -1.84
C ILE A 56 -0.57 10.68 -1.14
N ILE A 57 -1.29 11.18 -0.16
CA ILE A 57 -0.90 12.24 0.78
C ILE A 57 -0.72 13.58 0.08
N GLY A 58 -1.55 14.54 0.51
CA GLY A 58 -1.37 15.93 0.15
C GLY A 58 -0.13 16.47 0.82
N GLY A 59 0.72 17.11 0.07
CA GLY A 59 1.93 17.72 0.58
C GLY A 59 1.96 19.19 0.26
N THR A 60 2.82 19.88 0.99
CA THR A 60 3.20 21.23 0.66
C THR A 60 4.03 21.18 -0.62
N THR A 61 3.70 22.04 -1.52
CA THR A 61 4.43 22.45 -2.71
C THR A 61 5.45 21.44 -3.26
N HIS A 62 5.05 20.72 -4.30
CA HIS A 62 6.01 20.03 -5.16
C HIS A 62 6.95 21.06 -5.77
N ARG A 63 8.19 21.04 -5.37
CA ARG A 63 9.23 21.73 -6.11
C ARG A 63 9.48 20.94 -7.38
N ARG A 64 9.47 21.63 -8.50
CA ARG A 64 9.84 21.06 -9.78
C ARG A 64 11.20 20.36 -9.65
N GLY A 65 11.28 19.09 -10.05
CA GLY A 65 12.52 18.32 -10.01
C GLY A 65 12.76 17.54 -8.72
N THR A 66 11.91 17.66 -7.70
CA THR A 66 12.02 16.80 -6.52
C THR A 66 11.23 15.52 -6.79
N PRO A 67 11.87 14.34 -6.83
CA PRO A 67 11.15 13.08 -7.00
C PRO A 67 10.19 12.89 -5.83
N PRO A 68 8.99 12.36 -6.06
CA PRO A 68 8.10 12.00 -4.96
C PRO A 68 8.75 10.90 -4.11
N ALA A 69 8.33 10.80 -2.85
CA ALA A 69 8.68 9.64 -2.05
C ALA A 69 8.07 8.39 -2.71
N VAL A 70 8.79 7.29 -2.66
CA VAL A 70 8.35 6.04 -3.29
C VAL A 70 8.38 4.93 -2.26
N VAL A 71 7.29 4.17 -2.20
CA VAL A 71 7.16 2.97 -1.38
C VAL A 71 6.75 1.82 -2.30
N GLU A 72 7.54 0.76 -2.29
CA GLU A 72 7.25 -0.40 -3.13
C GLU A 72 7.27 -1.68 -2.30
N MET A 73 6.32 -2.55 -2.56
CA MET A 73 6.22 -3.84 -1.88
C MET A 73 5.46 -4.85 -2.73
N SER A 74 5.58 -6.12 -2.35
CA SER A 74 4.83 -7.19 -3.01
C SER A 74 3.33 -7.12 -2.66
N PRO A 75 2.48 -7.73 -3.49
CA PRO A 75 1.04 -7.83 -3.19
C PRO A 75 0.75 -8.44 -1.81
N THR A 76 1.42 -9.52 -1.48
CA THR A 76 1.20 -10.21 -0.19
C THR A 76 1.61 -9.31 0.97
N THR A 77 2.74 -8.62 0.88
CA THR A 77 3.18 -7.69 1.92
C THR A 77 2.17 -6.56 2.13
N TRP A 78 1.67 -5.98 1.04
CA TRP A 78 0.64 -4.94 1.12
C TRP A 78 -0.60 -5.43 1.87
N LEU A 79 -1.13 -6.59 1.48
CA LEU A 79 -2.33 -7.14 2.11
C LEU A 79 -2.11 -7.49 3.58
N GLN A 80 -0.92 -7.97 3.94
CA GLN A 80 -0.58 -8.25 5.34
C GLN A 80 -0.53 -6.99 6.18
N LEU A 81 0.01 -5.91 5.63
CA LEU A 81 0.08 -4.62 6.34
C LEU A 81 -1.31 -4.04 6.61
N ILE A 82 -2.15 -3.97 5.58
CA ILE A 82 -3.47 -3.33 5.72
C ILE A 82 -4.46 -4.18 6.52
N SER A 83 -4.21 -5.47 6.66
CA SER A 83 -5.04 -6.37 7.47
C SER A 83 -4.54 -6.51 8.91
N GLY A 84 -3.37 -5.96 9.24
CA GLY A 84 -2.79 -6.06 10.56
C GLY A 84 -2.06 -7.37 10.84
N VAL A 85 -1.91 -8.24 9.85
CA VAL A 85 -1.16 -9.50 9.99
C VAL A 85 0.33 -9.24 10.17
N ALA A 86 0.83 -8.17 9.58
CA ALA A 86 2.21 -7.73 9.74
C ALA A 86 2.24 -6.25 10.07
N THR A 87 3.26 -5.81 10.79
CA THR A 87 3.49 -4.39 11.07
C THR A 87 4.46 -3.80 10.04
N TRP A 88 4.38 -2.49 9.86
CA TRP A 88 5.34 -1.76 9.02
C TRP A 88 6.79 -2.03 9.46
N SER A 89 7.04 -1.96 10.76
CA SER A 89 8.36 -2.19 11.32
C SER A 89 8.91 -3.58 11.02
N GLU A 90 8.10 -4.61 11.17
CA GLU A 90 8.47 -5.99 10.83
C GLU A 90 8.81 -6.13 9.35
N ALA A 91 7.96 -5.60 8.48
CA ALA A 91 8.15 -5.69 7.03
C ALA A 91 9.39 -4.91 6.58
N ARG A 92 9.65 -3.74 7.15
CA ARG A 92 10.85 -2.95 6.88
C ARG A 92 12.10 -3.69 7.31
N SER A 93 12.11 -4.21 8.53
CA SER A 93 13.26 -4.95 9.06
C SER A 93 13.56 -6.22 8.26
N ALA A 94 12.54 -6.85 7.71
CA ALA A 94 12.69 -8.03 6.86
C ALA A 94 13.06 -7.71 5.41
N GLY A 95 13.20 -6.44 5.05
CA GLY A 95 13.54 -6.04 3.68
C GLY A 95 12.38 -6.18 2.68
N ARG A 96 11.14 -6.27 3.17
CA ARG A 96 9.97 -6.47 2.30
C ARG A 96 9.37 -5.18 1.79
N ILE A 97 9.83 -4.03 2.29
CA ILE A 97 9.40 -2.71 1.84
C ILE A 97 10.61 -1.94 1.37
N ALA A 98 10.57 -1.47 0.13
CA ALA A 98 11.55 -0.52 -0.40
C ALA A 98 10.94 0.87 -0.30
N ALA A 99 11.50 1.72 0.56
CA ALA A 99 10.99 3.07 0.78
C ALA A 99 12.13 4.07 0.61
N SER A 100 11.88 5.11 -0.19
CA SER A 100 12.86 6.16 -0.47
C SER A 100 12.19 7.52 -0.53
N GLY A 101 12.95 8.55 -0.16
CA GLY A 101 12.47 9.91 -0.17
C GLY A 101 11.86 10.35 1.14
N LEU A 102 11.76 11.66 1.31
CA LEU A 102 11.19 12.26 2.51
C LEU A 102 9.68 12.00 2.56
N GLY A 103 9.22 11.49 3.67
CA GLY A 103 7.80 11.16 3.85
C GLY A 103 7.41 9.75 3.42
N SER A 104 8.40 8.89 3.13
CA SER A 104 8.13 7.51 2.71
C SER A 104 7.79 6.55 3.86
N ASP A 105 7.86 6.99 5.10
CA ASP A 105 7.45 6.17 6.24
C ASP A 105 5.93 6.29 6.41
N LEU A 106 5.23 5.23 6.03
CA LEU A 106 3.77 5.17 6.10
C LEU A 106 3.24 4.46 7.34
N SER A 107 4.11 4.22 8.34
CA SER A 107 3.70 3.48 9.54
C SER A 107 2.49 4.10 10.25
N ALA A 108 2.37 5.42 10.25
CA ALA A 108 1.24 6.12 10.87
C ALA A 108 -0.09 5.89 10.15
N LEU A 109 -0.07 5.45 8.88
CA LEU A 109 -1.27 5.14 8.10
C LEU A 109 -1.64 3.67 8.16
N MET A 110 -0.74 2.83 8.66
CA MET A 110 -0.96 1.40 8.83
C MET A 110 -1.42 1.11 10.26
N ASN A 111 -2.07 0.03 10.46
CA ASN A 111 -2.54 -0.38 11.79
C ASN A 111 -1.42 -0.79 12.72
#